data_025320b51cf8d6d97f874cb7d98c12b5
#
_entry.id   025320b51cf8d6d97f874cb7d98c12b5
#
_cell.length_a   1.000
_cell.length_b   1.000
_cell.length_c   1.000
_cell.angle_alpha   90.00
_cell.angle_beta   90.00
_cell.angle_gamma   90.00
#
_symmetry.space_group_name_H-M   'P 1'
#
loop_
_entity.id
_entity.type
_entity.pdbx_description
1 polymer ?
#
loop_
_entity_poly.entity_id
_entity_poly.type
_entity_poly.pdbx_seq_one_letter_code
_entity_poly.pdbx_strand_id
1 'polypeptide(L)'
;RSCPSVKLFDEETFLCNYNNQNGCSSCISKKFKLNINFIPLWRKEFYSNLKLAKKIIVPSSNTKNIVLDIYKDLTIDVIEHGYNQANKESNYSNIKKNKKEKFNIAFIGGISEEKGLRYLKGLIAEARKSEITIHLFGMAENKKYNTNKQNYIYHGEYLQKDLPNLLLENDIKLVCLMSMWQETYSYTLSESLIAEIPVITFDLGAIAERVKAIDAGWIFPIHSTAKDIFKFILT
;
A
#
# COMPACT_ATOMS: atom_id res chain seq x y z
N ARG A 1 11.40 12.79 -9.49
CA ARG A 1 11.63 11.88 -8.35
C ARG A 1 12.59 12.51 -7.35
N SER A 2 12.19 12.62 -6.09
CA SER A 2 13.03 13.22 -5.03
C SER A 2 14.16 12.29 -4.56
N CYS A 3 14.06 11.00 -4.82
CA CYS A 3 15.05 9.98 -4.47
C CYS A 3 15.23 9.00 -5.62
N PRO A 4 16.47 8.64 -5.98
CA PRO A 4 16.75 7.65 -7.03
C PRO A 4 16.33 6.22 -6.65
N SER A 5 16.18 5.90 -5.36
CA SER A 5 15.68 4.59 -4.95
C SER A 5 14.19 4.40 -5.20
N VAL A 6 13.46 5.46 -5.60
CA VAL A 6 12.02 5.48 -5.88
C VAL A 6 11.15 5.25 -4.65
N LYS A 7 11.50 4.31 -3.80
CA LYS A 7 10.80 3.98 -2.56
C LYS A 7 11.34 4.85 -1.43
N LEU A 8 10.46 5.52 -0.69
CA LEU A 8 10.79 6.23 0.54
C LEU A 8 10.70 5.25 1.72
N PHE A 9 11.55 4.24 1.69
CA PHE A 9 11.58 3.14 2.64
C PHE A 9 13.00 2.88 3.10
N ASP A 10 13.17 2.74 4.38
CA ASP A 10 14.42 2.37 5.04
C ASP A 10 14.25 0.99 5.70
N GLU A 11 15.18 0.08 5.45
CA GLU A 11 15.06 -1.31 5.91
C GLU A 11 15.22 -1.47 7.42
N GLU A 12 15.92 -0.52 8.08
CA GLU A 12 16.16 -0.55 9.52
C GLU A 12 15.05 0.17 10.31
N THR A 13 14.66 1.36 9.83
CA THR A 13 13.69 2.23 10.53
C THR A 13 12.29 2.23 9.93
N PHE A 14 12.12 1.62 8.75
CA PHE A 14 10.90 1.56 7.92
C PHE A 14 10.43 2.90 7.38
N LEU A 15 10.68 4.01 8.09
CA LEU A 15 10.34 5.35 7.64
C LEU A 15 11.58 6.05 7.10
N CYS A 16 11.54 6.44 5.83
CA CYS A 16 12.59 7.22 5.23
C CYS A 16 12.51 8.69 5.68
N ASN A 17 13.58 9.18 6.29
CA ASN A 17 13.73 10.62 6.58
C ASN A 17 14.25 11.37 5.35
N TYR A 18 13.39 11.51 4.33
CA TYR A 18 13.72 12.11 3.03
C TYR A 18 14.08 13.61 3.12
N ASN A 19 13.80 14.28 4.24
CA ASN A 19 14.17 15.69 4.46
C ASN A 19 15.61 15.86 4.94
N ASN A 20 16.23 14.81 5.47
CA ASN A 20 17.62 14.82 5.90
C ASN A 20 18.55 14.57 4.72
N GLN A 21 19.05 15.63 4.08
CA GLN A 21 19.91 15.52 2.89
C GLN A 21 21.20 14.72 3.17
N ASN A 22 21.81 14.88 4.33
CA ASN A 22 23.04 14.15 4.70
C ASN A 22 22.72 12.65 4.89
N GLY A 23 21.63 12.33 5.55
CA GLY A 23 21.13 10.95 5.67
C GLY A 23 20.81 10.34 4.31
N CYS A 24 20.15 11.10 3.41
CA CYS A 24 19.89 10.65 2.04
C CYS A 24 21.19 10.38 1.27
N SER A 25 22.19 11.26 1.37
CA SER A 25 23.48 11.06 0.71
C SER A 25 24.18 9.80 1.20
N SER A 26 24.21 9.58 2.52
CA SER A 26 24.78 8.37 3.12
C SER A 26 24.01 7.10 2.69
N CYS A 27 22.67 7.13 2.72
CA CYS A 27 21.82 6.01 2.30
C CYS A 27 22.10 5.61 0.83
N ILE A 28 22.09 6.58 -0.08
CA ILE A 28 22.29 6.35 -1.51
C ILE A 28 23.72 5.91 -1.80
N SER A 29 24.71 6.46 -1.12
CA SER A 29 26.10 6.02 -1.24
C SER A 29 26.27 4.56 -0.82
N LYS A 30 25.68 4.14 0.30
CA LYS A 30 25.70 2.74 0.76
C LYS A 30 24.96 1.81 -0.20
N LYS A 31 23.75 2.19 -0.61
CA LYS A 31 22.85 1.32 -1.39
C LYS A 31 23.29 1.13 -2.85
N PHE A 32 23.78 2.19 -3.48
CA PHE A 32 24.11 2.21 -4.91
C PHE A 32 25.58 2.47 -5.20
N LYS A 33 26.43 2.59 -4.17
CA LYS A 33 27.87 2.91 -4.28
C LYS A 33 28.13 4.23 -5.04
N LEU A 34 27.22 5.21 -4.91
CA LEU A 34 27.33 6.51 -5.54
C LEU A 34 28.07 7.51 -4.64
N ASN A 35 28.62 8.56 -5.27
CA ASN A 35 29.30 9.63 -4.55
C ASN A 35 28.38 10.29 -3.54
N ILE A 36 28.91 10.73 -2.39
CA ILE A 36 28.15 11.39 -1.33
C ILE A 36 27.44 12.67 -1.82
N ASN A 37 27.97 13.34 -2.82
CA ASN A 37 27.40 14.54 -3.43
C ASN A 37 26.30 14.24 -4.47
N PHE A 38 25.99 12.97 -4.72
CA PHE A 38 25.02 12.61 -5.76
C PHE A 38 23.62 13.16 -5.47
N ILE A 39 23.13 13.07 -4.24
CA ILE A 39 21.78 13.52 -3.89
C ILE A 39 21.61 15.04 -4.07
N PRO A 40 22.51 15.91 -3.61
CA PRO A 40 22.43 17.34 -3.90
C PRO A 40 22.34 17.64 -5.40
N LEU A 41 23.20 17.03 -6.21
CA LEU A 41 23.20 17.22 -7.67
C LEU A 41 21.91 16.67 -8.32
N TRP A 42 21.48 15.49 -7.93
CA TRP A 42 20.23 14.88 -8.39
C TRP A 42 19.02 15.77 -8.11
N ARG A 43 18.90 16.30 -6.88
CA ARG A 43 17.79 17.18 -6.49
C ARG A 43 17.85 18.52 -7.22
N LYS A 44 19.04 19.09 -7.40
CA LYS A 44 19.22 20.31 -8.16
C LYS A 44 18.77 20.16 -9.62
N GLU A 45 19.19 19.08 -10.27
CA GLU A 45 18.81 18.80 -11.65
C GLU A 45 17.30 18.54 -11.78
N PHE A 46 16.74 17.77 -10.86
CA PHE A 46 15.31 17.49 -10.84
C PHE A 46 14.48 18.78 -10.63
N TYR A 47 14.93 19.64 -9.73
CA TYR A 47 14.31 20.94 -9.49
C TYR A 47 14.34 21.84 -10.72
N SER A 48 15.47 21.93 -11.42
CA SER A 48 15.60 22.72 -12.64
C SER A 48 14.60 22.25 -13.69
N ASN A 49 14.43 20.92 -13.86
CA ASN A 49 13.45 20.36 -14.79
C ASN A 49 12.00 20.65 -14.35
N LEU A 50 11.69 20.56 -13.05
CA LEU A 50 10.35 20.88 -12.54
C LEU A 50 9.98 22.35 -12.76
N LYS A 51 10.93 23.27 -12.68
CA LYS A 51 10.71 24.72 -12.95
C LYS A 51 10.37 25.00 -14.42
N LEU A 52 10.76 24.15 -15.34
CA LEU A 52 10.39 24.28 -16.77
C LEU A 52 8.97 23.75 -17.07
N ALA A 53 8.37 23.02 -16.15
CA ALA A 53 7.05 22.44 -16.36
C ALA A 53 5.96 23.51 -16.31
N LYS A 54 5.05 23.51 -17.29
CA LYS A 54 3.86 24.37 -17.28
C LYS A 54 2.95 24.09 -16.09
N LYS A 55 2.89 22.82 -15.68
CA LYS A 55 2.03 22.34 -14.61
C LYS A 55 2.66 21.11 -13.96
N ILE A 56 2.64 21.07 -12.63
CA ILE A 56 3.08 19.92 -11.85
C ILE A 56 1.84 19.32 -11.18
N ILE A 57 1.59 18.05 -11.43
CA ILE A 57 0.43 17.33 -10.91
C ILE A 57 0.91 16.13 -10.10
N VAL A 58 0.29 15.90 -8.95
CA VAL A 58 0.54 14.74 -8.10
C VAL A 58 -0.79 14.08 -7.69
N PRO A 59 -0.81 12.77 -7.39
CA PRO A 59 -2.06 12.06 -7.17
C PRO A 59 -2.62 12.16 -5.74
N SER A 60 -1.91 12.78 -4.79
CA SER A 60 -2.36 12.90 -3.40
C SER A 60 -1.75 14.10 -2.70
N SER A 61 -2.40 14.60 -1.65
CA SER A 61 -1.87 15.69 -0.82
C SER A 61 -0.61 15.27 -0.08
N ASN A 62 -0.53 14.00 0.34
CA ASN A 62 0.70 13.45 0.91
C ASN A 62 1.88 13.56 -0.06
N THR A 63 1.69 13.20 -1.34
CA THR A 63 2.74 13.33 -2.36
C THR A 63 3.12 14.79 -2.59
N LYS A 64 2.14 15.70 -2.63
CA LYS A 64 2.39 17.16 -2.72
C LYS A 64 3.29 17.64 -1.58
N ASN A 65 2.95 17.28 -0.34
CA ASN A 65 3.71 17.68 0.83
C ASN A 65 5.16 17.16 0.77
N ILE A 66 5.37 15.88 0.42
CA ILE A 66 6.72 15.32 0.24
C ILE A 66 7.54 16.10 -0.80
N VAL A 67 6.92 16.49 -1.91
CA VAL A 67 7.62 17.24 -2.96
C VAL A 67 7.93 18.66 -2.47
N LEU A 68 6.99 19.33 -1.79
CA LEU A 68 7.18 20.69 -1.26
C LEU A 68 8.17 20.75 -0.09
N ASP A 69 8.28 19.68 0.70
CA ASP A 69 9.31 19.60 1.75
C ASP A 69 10.73 19.68 1.18
N ILE A 70 10.91 19.17 -0.04
CA ILE A 70 12.21 19.16 -0.72
C ILE A 70 12.37 20.38 -1.65
N TYR A 71 11.30 20.83 -2.31
CA TYR A 71 11.26 21.90 -3.31
C TYR A 71 10.17 22.90 -2.96
N LYS A 72 10.47 23.79 -2.00
CA LYS A 72 9.49 24.62 -1.27
C LYS A 72 8.70 25.62 -2.10
N ASP A 73 9.21 26.05 -3.25
CA ASP A 73 8.65 27.14 -4.07
C ASP A 73 7.93 26.64 -5.34
N LEU A 74 7.57 25.37 -5.41
CA LEU A 74 6.82 24.82 -6.53
C LEU A 74 5.31 24.98 -6.34
N THR A 75 4.60 25.30 -7.42
CA THR A 75 3.14 25.22 -7.47
C THR A 75 2.73 23.83 -7.95
N ILE A 76 1.98 23.13 -7.13
CA ILE A 76 1.62 21.73 -7.38
C ILE A 76 0.11 21.55 -7.20
N ASP A 77 -0.54 21.00 -8.22
CA ASP A 77 -1.94 20.60 -8.17
C ASP A 77 -2.06 19.14 -7.73
N VAL A 78 -3.08 18.85 -6.94
CA VAL A 78 -3.47 17.49 -6.59
C VAL A 78 -4.59 17.05 -7.51
N ILE A 79 -4.36 16.02 -8.31
CA ILE A 79 -5.38 15.39 -9.16
C ILE A 79 -5.22 13.89 -8.95
N GLU A 80 -6.20 13.26 -8.32
CA GLU A 80 -6.21 11.81 -8.13
C GLU A 80 -6.21 11.07 -9.47
N HIS A 81 -5.58 9.90 -9.49
CA HIS A 81 -5.69 9.02 -10.65
C HIS A 81 -7.15 8.60 -10.84
N GLY A 82 -7.65 8.76 -12.05
CA GLY A 82 -8.94 8.19 -12.44
C GLY A 82 -8.88 6.66 -12.32
N TYR A 83 -9.88 6.06 -11.70
CA TYR A 83 -10.12 4.63 -11.76
C TYR A 83 -11.28 4.37 -12.71
N ASN A 84 -11.05 3.55 -13.73
CA ASN A 84 -12.10 3.26 -14.72
C ASN A 84 -13.17 2.38 -14.07
N GLN A 85 -14.30 2.99 -13.70
CA GLN A 85 -15.46 2.31 -13.12
C GLN A 85 -16.34 1.60 -14.19
N ALA A 86 -15.84 1.44 -15.41
CA ALA A 86 -16.62 0.92 -16.53
C ALA A 86 -17.27 -0.46 -16.32
N ASN A 87 -17.03 -1.12 -15.19
CA ASN A 87 -17.60 -2.42 -14.83
C ASN A 87 -18.58 -2.38 -13.65
N LYS A 88 -19.23 -1.23 -13.39
CA LYS A 88 -20.31 -1.18 -12.36
C LYS A 88 -21.55 -2.01 -12.71
N GLU A 89 -21.61 -2.62 -13.89
CA GLU A 89 -22.72 -3.51 -14.29
C GLU A 89 -22.51 -5.00 -13.92
N SER A 90 -21.52 -5.33 -13.11
CA SER A 90 -21.40 -6.68 -12.59
C SER A 90 -22.48 -6.91 -11.52
N ASN A 91 -23.36 -7.84 -11.79
CA ASN A 91 -24.48 -8.28 -10.96
C ASN A 91 -24.06 -8.74 -9.56
N TYR A 92 -23.76 -7.79 -8.65
CA TYR A 92 -23.49 -8.09 -7.22
C TYR A 92 -24.68 -8.76 -6.52
N SER A 93 -25.88 -8.69 -7.11
CA SER A 93 -27.13 -9.25 -6.56
C SER A 93 -27.22 -10.77 -6.51
N ASN A 94 -26.30 -11.49 -7.17
CA ASN A 94 -26.39 -12.96 -7.33
C ASN A 94 -25.30 -13.74 -6.57
N ILE A 95 -24.46 -13.10 -5.76
CA ILE A 95 -23.44 -13.82 -4.99
C ILE A 95 -24.12 -14.52 -3.82
N LYS A 96 -24.30 -15.85 -3.95
CA LYS A 96 -24.82 -16.71 -2.86
C LYS A 96 -23.84 -16.65 -1.68
N LYS A 97 -24.26 -16.04 -0.56
CA LYS A 97 -23.53 -16.11 0.71
C LYS A 97 -23.49 -17.56 1.16
N ASN A 98 -22.34 -18.20 1.07
CA ASN A 98 -22.11 -19.53 1.62
C ASN A 98 -22.11 -19.46 3.15
N LYS A 99 -23.04 -20.16 3.77
CA LYS A 99 -23.28 -20.25 5.22
C LYS A 99 -22.24 -21.13 5.93
N LYS A 100 -21.01 -20.74 6.00
CA LYS A 100 -20.11 -21.13 7.12
C LYS A 100 -19.24 -19.91 7.38
N GLU A 101 -19.53 -19.21 8.47
CA GLU A 101 -18.96 -17.92 8.82
C GLU A 101 -17.48 -18.02 9.23
N LYS A 102 -16.62 -18.32 8.25
CA LYS A 102 -15.21 -18.00 8.39
C LYS A 102 -15.03 -16.53 8.07
N PHE A 103 -14.28 -15.82 8.92
CA PHE A 103 -13.96 -14.42 8.64
C PHE A 103 -12.79 -14.36 7.66
N ASN A 104 -13.06 -14.07 6.41
CA ASN A 104 -12.03 -14.02 5.36
C ASN A 104 -11.46 -12.61 5.24
N ILE A 105 -10.13 -12.49 5.31
CA ILE A 105 -9.40 -11.26 5.10
C ILE A 105 -8.44 -11.39 3.92
N ALA A 106 -8.15 -10.30 3.20
CA ALA A 106 -7.31 -10.36 2.02
C ALA A 106 -6.09 -9.45 2.11
N PHE A 107 -4.97 -9.93 1.58
CA PHE A 107 -3.84 -9.14 1.11
C PHE A 107 -3.89 -9.10 -0.41
N ILE A 108 -3.55 -7.95 -1.02
CA ILE A 108 -3.73 -7.71 -2.45
C ILE A 108 -2.46 -7.13 -3.08
N GLY A 109 -2.08 -7.67 -4.23
CA GLY A 109 -0.97 -7.20 -5.05
C GLY A 109 0.37 -7.88 -4.79
N GLY A 110 1.46 -7.22 -5.15
CA GLY A 110 2.82 -7.70 -4.88
C GLY A 110 3.24 -7.38 -3.45
N ILE A 111 3.33 -8.38 -2.59
CA ILE A 111 3.64 -8.20 -1.16
C ILE A 111 5.14 -8.38 -0.92
N SER A 112 5.83 -7.25 -0.78
CA SER A 112 7.25 -7.13 -0.42
C SER A 112 7.39 -6.64 1.03
N GLU A 113 8.61 -6.51 1.55
CA GLU A 113 8.82 -6.02 2.94
C GLU A 113 8.21 -4.63 3.11
N GLU A 114 8.41 -3.69 2.17
CA GLU A 114 7.80 -2.36 2.23
C GLU A 114 6.28 -2.37 2.05
N LYS A 115 5.72 -3.43 1.46
CA LYS A 115 4.26 -3.63 1.31
C LYS A 115 3.66 -4.57 2.35
N GLY A 116 4.36 -4.75 3.48
CA GLY A 116 3.82 -5.42 4.66
C GLY A 116 3.98 -6.93 4.67
N LEU A 117 4.98 -7.52 4.01
CA LEU A 117 5.24 -8.96 4.07
C LEU A 117 5.36 -9.49 5.50
N ARG A 118 5.95 -8.71 6.42
CA ARG A 118 6.03 -9.06 7.85
C ARG A 118 4.66 -9.22 8.50
N TYR A 119 3.67 -8.38 8.10
CA TYR A 119 2.30 -8.44 8.63
C TYR A 119 1.56 -9.63 8.05
N LEU A 120 1.72 -9.93 6.75
CA LEU A 120 1.23 -11.17 6.17
C LEU A 120 1.75 -12.40 6.93
N LYS A 121 3.08 -12.45 7.20
CA LYS A 121 3.72 -13.53 7.99
C LYS A 121 3.11 -13.64 9.39
N GLY A 122 2.99 -12.51 10.09
CA GLY A 122 2.46 -12.45 11.44
C GLY A 122 1.00 -12.87 11.53
N LEU A 123 0.15 -12.33 10.66
CA LEU A 123 -1.27 -12.67 10.63
C LEU A 123 -1.52 -14.14 10.26
N ILE A 124 -0.76 -14.73 9.33
CA ILE A 124 -0.81 -16.17 9.04
C ILE A 124 -0.48 -17.00 10.30
N ALA A 125 0.49 -16.56 11.09
CA ALA A 125 0.87 -17.28 12.32
C ALA A 125 -0.25 -17.23 13.37
N GLU A 126 -0.89 -16.07 13.57
CA GLU A 126 -2.00 -15.89 14.51
C GLU A 126 -3.28 -16.63 14.03
N ALA A 127 -3.57 -16.62 12.73
CA ALA A 127 -4.77 -17.23 12.15
C ALA A 127 -4.84 -18.76 12.32
N ARG A 128 -3.73 -19.44 12.55
CA ARG A 128 -3.68 -20.91 12.69
C ARG A 128 -4.58 -21.46 13.80
N LYS A 129 -4.91 -20.65 14.79
CA LYS A 129 -5.71 -21.04 15.96
C LYS A 129 -7.04 -20.29 16.04
N SER A 130 -7.54 -19.84 14.91
CA SER A 130 -8.76 -19.04 14.81
C SER A 130 -9.61 -19.48 13.60
N GLU A 131 -10.82 -18.93 13.51
CA GLU A 131 -11.73 -19.08 12.36
C GLU A 131 -11.43 -18.06 11.24
N ILE A 132 -10.34 -17.31 11.32
CA ILE A 132 -9.93 -16.36 10.30
C ILE A 132 -9.16 -17.09 9.19
N THR A 133 -9.54 -16.84 7.95
CA THR A 133 -8.78 -17.29 6.77
C THR A 133 -8.18 -16.08 6.07
N ILE A 134 -6.90 -16.15 5.77
CA ILE A 134 -6.16 -15.11 5.06
C ILE A 134 -6.05 -15.50 3.59
N HIS A 135 -6.43 -14.60 2.71
CA HIS A 135 -6.32 -14.74 1.27
C HIS A 135 -5.20 -13.84 0.74
N LEU A 136 -4.41 -14.33 -0.21
CA LEU A 136 -3.46 -13.52 -0.98
C LEU A 136 -3.87 -13.52 -2.45
N PHE A 137 -4.32 -12.38 -2.95
CA PHE A 137 -4.51 -12.11 -4.37
C PHE A 137 -3.27 -11.35 -4.88
N GLY A 138 -2.50 -11.98 -5.73
CA GLY A 138 -1.20 -11.50 -6.20
C GLY A 138 -0.07 -12.40 -5.75
N MET A 139 1.11 -11.83 -5.51
CA MET A 139 2.31 -12.60 -5.16
C MET A 139 3.04 -12.02 -3.97
N ALA A 140 3.56 -12.88 -3.09
CA ALA A 140 4.53 -12.48 -2.09
C ALA A 140 5.96 -12.59 -2.66
N GLU A 141 6.82 -11.61 -2.37
CA GLU A 141 8.23 -11.63 -2.73
C GLU A 141 8.93 -12.91 -2.21
N ASN A 142 8.60 -13.32 -1.00
CA ASN A 142 9.04 -14.60 -0.47
C ASN A 142 8.12 -15.73 -0.96
N LYS A 143 8.61 -16.49 -1.94
CA LYS A 143 7.88 -17.56 -2.64
C LYS A 143 7.24 -18.63 -1.75
N LYS A 144 7.71 -18.81 -0.50
CA LYS A 144 7.09 -19.76 0.45
C LYS A 144 5.65 -19.37 0.85
N TYR A 145 5.23 -18.13 0.56
CA TYR A 145 3.86 -17.64 0.76
C TYR A 145 3.02 -17.71 -0.52
N ASN A 146 3.58 -18.18 -1.63
CA ASN A 146 2.86 -18.39 -2.90
C ASN A 146 2.35 -19.83 -3.00
N THR A 147 1.80 -20.37 -1.90
CA THR A 147 1.24 -21.72 -1.81
C THR A 147 0.29 -21.79 -0.63
N ASN A 148 -0.77 -22.58 -0.75
CA ASN A 148 -1.79 -22.73 0.28
C ASN A 148 -1.23 -23.37 1.57
N LYS A 149 -1.80 -22.96 2.70
CA LYS A 149 -1.52 -23.49 4.04
C LYS A 149 -2.81 -23.51 4.85
N GLN A 150 -2.74 -24.07 6.06
CA GLN A 150 -3.86 -23.97 6.99
C GLN A 150 -4.25 -22.51 7.23
N ASN A 151 -5.53 -22.18 7.06
CA ASN A 151 -6.10 -20.83 7.18
C ASN A 151 -5.39 -19.77 6.31
N TYR A 152 -4.81 -20.20 5.18
CA TYR A 152 -4.18 -19.31 4.22
C TYR A 152 -4.37 -19.84 2.80
N ILE A 153 -5.01 -19.04 1.94
CA ILE A 153 -5.31 -19.33 0.55
C ILE A 153 -4.55 -18.40 -0.36
N TYR A 154 -3.75 -18.97 -1.24
CA TYR A 154 -3.01 -18.25 -2.27
C TYR A 154 -3.76 -18.38 -3.60
N HIS A 155 -4.16 -17.24 -4.18
CA HIS A 155 -4.90 -17.19 -5.45
C HIS A 155 -4.00 -16.94 -6.67
N GLY A 156 -2.77 -16.45 -6.47
CA GLY A 156 -1.91 -16.09 -7.58
C GLY A 156 -2.21 -14.73 -8.18
N GLU A 157 -1.66 -14.49 -9.37
CA GLU A 157 -1.86 -13.25 -10.12
C GLU A 157 -3.30 -13.14 -10.63
N TYR A 158 -3.78 -11.92 -10.78
CA TYR A 158 -5.13 -11.60 -11.24
C TYR A 158 -5.11 -10.43 -12.22
N LEU A 159 -6.13 -10.31 -13.03
CA LEU A 159 -6.34 -9.11 -13.83
C LEU A 159 -7.03 -8.05 -12.96
N GLN A 160 -6.55 -6.81 -13.02
CA GLN A 160 -7.02 -5.70 -12.19
C GLN A 160 -8.55 -5.54 -12.22
N LYS A 161 -9.16 -5.69 -13.40
CA LYS A 161 -10.62 -5.57 -13.59
C LYS A 161 -11.44 -6.65 -12.87
N ASP A 162 -10.82 -7.82 -12.59
CA ASP A 162 -11.52 -8.97 -12.02
C ASP A 162 -11.47 -8.98 -10.49
N LEU A 163 -10.54 -8.22 -9.89
CA LEU A 163 -10.31 -8.28 -8.44
C LEU A 163 -11.55 -7.95 -7.60
N PRO A 164 -12.37 -6.92 -7.89
CA PRO A 164 -13.58 -6.67 -7.08
C PRO A 164 -14.50 -7.89 -7.01
N ASN A 165 -14.70 -8.60 -8.13
CA ASN A 165 -15.51 -9.82 -8.16
C ASN A 165 -14.84 -10.97 -7.39
N LEU A 166 -13.52 -11.16 -7.57
CA LEU A 166 -12.77 -12.19 -6.84
C LEU A 166 -12.84 -11.99 -5.32
N LEU A 167 -12.81 -10.76 -4.85
CA LEU A 167 -12.97 -10.47 -3.42
C LEU A 167 -14.36 -10.86 -2.91
N LEU A 168 -15.41 -10.54 -3.66
CA LEU A 168 -16.78 -10.86 -3.31
C LEU A 168 -17.07 -12.37 -3.39
N GLU A 169 -16.61 -13.04 -4.44
CA GLU A 169 -16.76 -14.50 -4.63
C GLU A 169 -16.09 -15.32 -3.50
N ASN A 170 -15.00 -14.80 -2.95
CA ASN A 170 -14.29 -15.40 -1.83
C ASN A 170 -14.78 -14.91 -0.46
N ASP A 171 -15.90 -14.18 -0.43
CA ASP A 171 -16.53 -13.67 0.80
C ASP A 171 -15.54 -12.87 1.68
N ILE A 172 -14.68 -12.07 1.05
CA ILE A 172 -13.71 -11.24 1.78
C ILE A 172 -14.47 -10.16 2.55
N LYS A 173 -14.20 -10.05 3.85
CA LYS A 173 -14.83 -9.09 4.75
C LYS A 173 -13.94 -7.88 5.04
N LEU A 174 -12.64 -8.01 4.82
CA LEU A 174 -11.65 -7.01 5.18
C LEU A 174 -10.42 -7.12 4.29
N VAL A 175 -9.91 -6.00 3.82
CA VAL A 175 -8.65 -5.93 3.07
C VAL A 175 -7.55 -5.31 3.92
N CYS A 176 -6.38 -5.93 3.95
CA CYS A 176 -5.21 -5.47 4.67
C CYS A 176 -4.20 -4.84 3.69
N LEU A 177 -4.13 -3.51 3.64
CA LEU A 177 -3.16 -2.74 2.88
C LEU A 177 -2.06 -2.22 3.82
N MET A 178 -1.11 -3.09 4.14
CA MET A 178 -0.12 -2.88 5.21
C MET A 178 1.19 -2.27 4.69
N SER A 179 1.10 -1.29 3.78
CA SER A 179 2.26 -0.57 3.25
C SER A 179 3.00 0.19 4.34
N MET A 180 4.31 -0.03 4.43
CA MET A 180 5.22 0.62 5.35
C MET A 180 6.03 1.74 4.70
N TRP A 181 5.68 2.14 3.49
CA TRP A 181 6.24 3.28 2.78
C TRP A 181 5.12 4.23 2.33
N GLN A 182 5.47 5.46 2.05
CA GLN A 182 4.51 6.47 1.63
C GLN A 182 4.12 6.26 0.17
N GLU A 183 3.09 5.45 -0.07
CA GLU A 183 2.54 5.30 -1.42
C GLU A 183 1.97 6.62 -1.92
N THR A 184 2.16 6.87 -3.21
CA THR A 184 1.65 8.10 -3.85
C THR A 184 0.18 8.05 -4.21
N TYR A 185 -0.34 6.82 -4.39
CA TYR A 185 -1.76 6.50 -4.67
C TYR A 185 -2.07 5.11 -4.11
N SER A 186 -2.83 4.30 -4.64
CA SER A 186 -3.02 2.85 -4.47
C SER A 186 -4.20 2.39 -5.30
N TYR A 187 -3.92 1.64 -6.34
CA TYR A 187 -4.99 1.04 -7.15
C TYR A 187 -5.70 -0.08 -6.39
N THR A 188 -4.97 -0.86 -5.58
CA THR A 188 -5.55 -1.91 -4.73
C THR A 188 -6.55 -1.36 -3.71
N LEU A 189 -6.34 -0.13 -3.19
CA LEU A 189 -7.36 0.55 -2.40
C LEU A 189 -8.61 0.85 -3.25
N SER A 190 -8.43 1.41 -4.46
CA SER A 190 -9.56 1.71 -5.35
C SER A 190 -10.38 0.45 -5.67
N GLU A 191 -9.73 -0.68 -5.91
CA GLU A 191 -10.36 -1.98 -6.16
C GLU A 191 -11.15 -2.50 -4.96
N SER A 192 -10.60 -2.35 -3.75
CA SER A 192 -11.29 -2.69 -2.49
C SER A 192 -12.54 -1.84 -2.28
N LEU A 193 -12.44 -0.53 -2.56
CA LEU A 193 -13.56 0.41 -2.44
C LEU A 193 -14.68 0.14 -3.46
N ILE A 194 -14.33 -0.32 -4.68
CA ILE A 194 -15.31 -0.73 -5.67
C ILE A 194 -16.08 -1.97 -5.20
N ALA A 195 -15.40 -2.90 -4.53
CA ALA A 195 -16.02 -4.06 -3.91
C ALA A 195 -16.78 -3.73 -2.62
N GLU A 196 -16.78 -2.47 -2.18
CA GLU A 196 -17.40 -2.02 -0.91
C GLU A 196 -16.87 -2.76 0.32
N ILE A 197 -15.58 -3.19 0.27
CA ILE A 197 -14.94 -3.92 1.36
C ILE A 197 -14.08 -2.95 2.17
N PRO A 198 -14.26 -2.88 3.50
CA PRO A 198 -13.47 -2.03 4.37
C PRO A 198 -11.99 -2.43 4.40
N VAL A 199 -11.15 -1.47 4.74
CA VAL A 199 -9.69 -1.61 4.68
C VAL A 199 -9.05 -1.37 6.03
N ILE A 200 -8.03 -2.15 6.36
CA ILE A 200 -7.05 -1.82 7.41
C ILE A 200 -5.78 -1.30 6.75
N THR A 201 -5.25 -0.20 7.24
CA THR A 201 -3.98 0.37 6.80
C THR A 201 -3.23 1.06 7.94
N PHE A 202 -1.98 1.45 7.72
CA PHE A 202 -1.24 2.31 8.64
C PHE A 202 -1.53 3.79 8.37
N ASP A 203 -1.33 4.64 9.38
CA ASP A 203 -1.40 6.10 9.24
C ASP A 203 -0.20 6.62 8.45
N LEU A 204 -0.16 6.31 7.16
CA LEU A 204 0.95 6.60 6.28
C LEU A 204 0.51 6.78 4.83
N GLY A 205 1.00 7.86 4.20
CA GLY A 205 0.88 8.07 2.76
C GLY A 205 -0.54 8.25 2.23
N ALA A 206 -0.69 8.11 0.92
CA ALA A 206 -1.96 8.32 0.23
C ALA A 206 -3.04 7.29 0.59
N ILE A 207 -2.67 6.09 1.04
CA ILE A 207 -3.67 5.08 1.45
C ILE A 207 -4.44 5.61 2.66
N ALA A 208 -3.73 6.03 3.72
CA ALA A 208 -4.35 6.58 4.92
C ALA A 208 -5.16 7.85 4.61
N GLU A 209 -4.62 8.76 3.79
CA GLU A 209 -5.30 9.98 3.36
C GLU A 209 -6.67 9.65 2.74
N ARG A 210 -6.72 8.71 1.79
CA ARG A 210 -7.95 8.31 1.09
C ARG A 210 -8.92 7.55 1.98
N VAL A 211 -8.43 6.64 2.83
CA VAL A 211 -9.29 5.89 3.79
C VAL A 211 -9.95 6.85 4.77
N LYS A 212 -9.21 7.85 5.30
CA LYS A 212 -9.76 8.89 6.19
C LYS A 212 -10.83 9.74 5.50
N ALA A 213 -10.59 10.11 4.24
CA ALA A 213 -11.45 11.04 3.51
C ALA A 213 -12.88 10.50 3.30
N ILE A 214 -13.06 9.19 3.24
CA ILE A 214 -14.36 8.54 2.94
C ILE A 214 -14.79 7.53 4.02
N ASP A 215 -14.11 7.51 5.17
CA ASP A 215 -14.37 6.59 6.30
C ASP A 215 -14.46 5.11 5.86
N ALA A 216 -13.49 4.68 5.03
CA ALA A 216 -13.53 3.39 4.36
C ALA A 216 -12.85 2.25 5.17
N GLY A 217 -12.59 2.45 6.46
CA GLY A 217 -11.96 1.42 7.28
C GLY A 217 -11.14 1.96 8.44
N TRP A 218 -10.17 1.18 8.90
CA TRP A 218 -9.43 1.46 10.13
C TRP A 218 -7.97 1.77 9.86
N ILE A 219 -7.44 2.71 10.61
CA ILE A 219 -6.08 3.22 10.48
C ILE A 219 -5.33 2.95 11.77
N PHE A 220 -4.21 2.25 11.63
CA PHE A 220 -3.35 1.87 12.75
C PHE A 220 -2.09 2.74 12.80
N PRO A 221 -1.56 3.02 13.99
CA PRO A 221 -0.22 3.57 14.11
C PRO A 221 0.81 2.68 13.41
N ILE A 222 1.82 3.29 12.78
CA ILE A 222 2.85 2.56 12.01
C ILE A 222 3.64 1.53 12.84
N HIS A 223 3.65 1.68 14.17
CA HIS A 223 4.33 0.77 15.09
C HIS A 223 3.44 -0.36 15.61
N SER A 224 2.17 -0.44 15.17
CA SER A 224 1.28 -1.53 15.56
C SER A 224 1.83 -2.86 15.07
N THR A 225 1.76 -3.88 15.92
CA THR A 225 2.22 -5.22 15.57
C THR A 225 1.14 -6.03 14.84
N ALA A 226 1.53 -7.10 14.15
CA ALA A 226 0.57 -8.03 13.56
C ALA A 226 -0.40 -8.60 14.62
N LYS A 227 0.07 -8.79 15.86
CA LYS A 227 -0.75 -9.26 16.97
C LYS A 227 -1.79 -8.22 17.41
N ASP A 228 -1.45 -6.93 17.41
CA ASP A 228 -2.41 -5.87 17.73
C ASP A 228 -3.52 -5.79 16.69
N ILE A 229 -3.13 -5.86 15.41
CA ILE A 229 -4.07 -5.90 14.28
C ILE A 229 -4.95 -7.16 14.36
N PHE A 230 -4.37 -8.31 14.66
CA PHE A 230 -5.12 -9.56 14.78
C PHE A 230 -6.14 -9.53 15.91
N LYS A 231 -5.77 -8.98 17.07
CA LYS A 231 -6.71 -8.78 18.19
C LYS A 231 -7.89 -7.90 17.79
N PHE A 232 -7.62 -6.82 17.07
CA PHE A 232 -8.69 -5.94 16.55
C PHE A 232 -9.63 -6.68 15.61
N ILE A 233 -9.11 -7.54 14.72
CA ILE A 233 -9.94 -8.31 13.77
C ILE A 233 -10.87 -9.29 14.51
N LEU A 234 -10.51 -9.72 15.70
CA LEU A 234 -11.31 -10.64 16.54
C LEU A 234 -12.41 -9.94 17.34
N THR A 235 -12.40 -8.59 17.47
CA THR A 235 -13.42 -7.80 18.18
C THR A 235 -14.56 -7.40 17.28
#